data_adccd9ef7213af566058a5196926db53
#
_entry.id   adccd9ef7213af566058a5196926db53
#
_cell.length_a   1.000
_cell.length_b   1.000
_cell.length_c   1.000
_cell.angle_alpha   90.00
_cell.angle_beta   90.00
_cell.angle_gamma   90.00
#
_symmetry.space_group_name_H-M   'P 1'
#
loop_
_entity.id
_entity.type
_entity.pdbx_description
1 polymer ?
#
loop_
_entity_poly.entity_id
_entity_poly.type
_entity_poly.pdbx_seq_one_letter_code
_entity_poly.pdbx_strand_id
1 'polypeptide(L)'
;MDSSDPSTTTDDTGCPYGLGRMAATARVTMTEVAVLARHLLLYPTGVFQESPAPAAASVPRQRTAPPRTAPPTGPSGPAHTPLTGPVPTPVPVADLPPGNGPVGADGQLPVLLLHGFVDNRSVFTPLRRNLRRHGWRQVSALNYSPLTSDVRHAAALLGRHVEELCERTGSARIDLVGHSLGGLIGRYYAQRLGGDVRVRTLVTLATPHAGTRAVPFADPHPVVRQMRPRSALMAELALPAPGCRTRFVAFWSDADPIMTPTESARLDHPDLIIENVGVQGVGHLAMAVNAQVVAGVRQALRSVSDASEAVDAA
;
A
#
# COMPACT_ATOMS: atom_id res chain seq x y z
N MET A 1 -72.45 11.31 30.89
CA MET A 1 -72.13 10.16 31.74
C MET A 1 -71.49 9.18 30.81
N ASP A 2 -70.26 8.98 30.71
CA ASP A 2 -69.23 8.63 31.66
C ASP A 2 -67.88 9.02 31.05
N SER A 3 -67.06 9.60 31.83
CA SER A 3 -65.69 10.05 31.51
C SER A 3 -64.73 8.89 31.72
N SER A 4 -63.89 8.61 30.78
CA SER A 4 -62.70 7.82 31.01
C SER A 4 -61.52 8.40 30.23
N ASP A 5 -60.70 9.04 30.99
CA ASP A 5 -59.38 9.59 30.64
C ASP A 5 -58.38 8.45 30.39
N PRO A 6 -57.62 8.40 29.29
CA PRO A 6 -56.44 7.55 29.21
C PRO A 6 -55.19 8.30 29.59
N SER A 7 -54.64 7.92 30.71
CA SER A 7 -53.33 8.24 31.27
C SER A 7 -52.20 8.21 30.24
N THR A 8 -51.53 9.35 30.17
CA THR A 8 -50.17 9.49 29.58
C THR A 8 -49.17 8.61 30.31
N THR A 9 -48.71 7.55 29.68
CA THR A 9 -47.50 6.86 30.05
C THR A 9 -46.33 7.49 29.29
N THR A 10 -45.57 8.33 29.96
CA THR A 10 -44.22 8.75 29.53
C THR A 10 -43.29 7.57 29.65
N ASP A 11 -42.91 7.00 28.53
CA ASP A 11 -41.87 5.96 28.45
C ASP A 11 -40.47 6.67 28.46
N ASP A 12 -39.93 6.83 29.67
CA ASP A 12 -38.58 7.35 29.91
C ASP A 12 -37.58 6.18 29.88
N THR A 13 -37.39 5.60 28.68
CA THR A 13 -36.30 4.67 28.47
C THR A 13 -35.10 5.49 27.97
N GLY A 14 -34.32 5.98 28.95
CA GLY A 14 -32.99 6.58 28.74
C GLY A 14 -32.12 5.62 27.93
N CYS A 15 -31.88 5.99 26.66
CA CYS A 15 -31.22 5.18 25.67
C CYS A 15 -29.73 4.93 26.05
N PRO A 16 -29.31 3.72 26.46
CA PRO A 16 -27.91 3.43 26.81
C PRO A 16 -26.95 3.43 25.59
N TYR A 17 -27.51 3.58 24.39
CA TYR A 17 -26.74 3.55 23.15
C TYR A 17 -25.85 4.79 22.91
N GLY A 18 -26.14 5.93 23.53
CA GLY A 18 -25.40 7.18 23.37
C GLY A 18 -24.04 7.14 24.05
N LEU A 19 -23.98 6.67 25.28
CA LEU A 19 -22.74 6.63 26.09
C LEU A 19 -21.71 5.64 25.53
N GLY A 20 -22.14 4.49 25.04
CA GLY A 20 -21.27 3.50 24.40
C GLY A 20 -20.61 4.02 23.13
N ARG A 21 -21.37 4.72 22.28
CA ARG A 21 -20.83 5.33 21.04
C ARG A 21 -19.87 6.47 21.35
N MET A 22 -20.18 7.33 22.32
CA MET A 22 -19.28 8.42 22.76
C MET A 22 -17.96 7.86 23.33
N ALA A 23 -18.02 6.83 24.16
CA ALA A 23 -16.84 6.16 24.70
C ALA A 23 -15.99 5.48 23.60
N ALA A 24 -16.62 4.84 22.62
CA ALA A 24 -15.93 4.26 21.45
C ALA A 24 -15.24 5.32 20.61
N THR A 25 -15.94 6.41 20.27
CA THR A 25 -15.36 7.54 19.53
C THR A 25 -14.19 8.16 20.29
N ALA A 26 -14.33 8.38 21.61
CA ALA A 26 -13.25 8.93 22.44
C ALA A 26 -12.02 8.01 22.44
N ARG A 27 -12.19 6.70 22.52
CA ARG A 27 -11.09 5.73 22.44
C ARG A 27 -10.37 5.79 21.10
N VAL A 28 -11.10 5.83 19.99
CA VAL A 28 -10.52 5.96 18.65
C VAL A 28 -9.73 7.26 18.55
N THR A 29 -10.29 8.39 18.96
CA THR A 29 -9.62 9.69 18.93
C THR A 29 -8.34 9.69 19.76
N MET A 30 -8.38 9.15 20.98
CA MET A 30 -7.19 9.06 21.84
C MET A 30 -6.11 8.17 21.22
N THR A 31 -6.50 7.07 20.58
CA THR A 31 -5.56 6.18 19.89
C THR A 31 -4.91 6.90 18.69
N GLU A 32 -5.68 7.61 17.89
CA GLU A 32 -5.19 8.39 16.76
C GLU A 32 -4.19 9.47 17.21
N VAL A 33 -4.51 10.21 18.29
CA VAL A 33 -3.61 11.22 18.87
C VAL A 33 -2.31 10.58 19.38
N ALA A 34 -2.37 9.44 20.06
CA ALA A 34 -1.19 8.73 20.52
C ALA A 34 -0.32 8.22 19.35
N VAL A 35 -0.95 7.69 18.30
CA VAL A 35 -0.26 7.25 17.08
C VAL A 35 0.37 8.44 16.38
N LEU A 36 -0.34 9.56 16.25
CA LEU A 36 0.18 10.80 15.66
C LEU A 36 1.38 11.34 16.45
N ALA A 37 1.28 11.42 17.77
CA ALA A 37 2.39 11.87 18.63
C ALA A 37 3.63 10.99 18.45
N ARG A 38 3.45 9.67 18.45
CA ARG A 38 4.52 8.72 18.16
C ARG A 38 5.10 8.91 16.74
N HIS A 39 4.23 9.16 15.78
CA HIS A 39 4.60 9.41 14.39
C HIS A 39 5.51 10.63 14.29
N LEU A 40 5.09 11.76 14.88
CA LEU A 40 5.90 12.99 14.92
C LEU A 40 7.25 12.76 15.60
N LEU A 41 7.31 11.96 16.68
CA LEU A 41 8.57 11.62 17.36
C LEU A 41 9.50 10.79 16.48
N LEU A 42 8.97 9.85 15.69
CA LEU A 42 9.74 8.96 14.82
C LEU A 42 9.97 9.55 13.41
N TYR A 43 9.28 10.63 13.06
CA TYR A 43 9.33 11.24 11.73
C TYR A 43 10.76 11.52 11.25
N PRO A 44 11.66 12.11 12.07
CA PRO A 44 13.04 12.38 11.65
C PRO A 44 13.82 11.11 11.26
N THR A 45 13.51 9.95 11.89
CA THR A 45 14.20 8.68 11.60
C THR A 45 13.77 8.06 10.28
N GLY A 46 12.63 8.48 9.73
CA GLY A 46 12.06 7.97 8.49
C GLY A 46 12.34 8.81 7.25
N VAL A 47 12.96 10.00 7.38
CA VAL A 47 13.13 10.95 6.26
C VAL A 47 14.14 10.45 5.22
N PHE A 48 15.22 9.78 5.64
CA PHE A 48 16.23 9.26 4.73
C PHE A 48 15.85 7.89 4.18
N GLN A 49 16.19 7.65 2.89
CA GLN A 49 16.03 6.32 2.26
C GLN A 49 16.89 5.28 3.02
N GLU A 50 16.40 4.05 3.11
CA GLU A 50 17.22 2.96 3.62
C GLU A 50 18.35 2.68 2.63
N SER A 51 19.59 2.61 3.12
CA SER A 51 20.65 2.02 2.32
C SER A 51 20.31 0.57 2.01
N PRO A 52 20.47 0.10 0.77
CA PRO A 52 20.23 -1.30 0.43
C PRO A 52 21.03 -2.20 1.36
N ALA A 53 20.38 -3.24 1.92
CA ALA A 53 21.13 -4.28 2.61
C ALA A 53 22.17 -4.86 1.64
N PRO A 54 23.43 -5.13 2.09
CA PRO A 54 24.45 -5.72 1.23
C PRO A 54 23.89 -7.02 0.63
N ALA A 55 23.98 -7.15 -0.68
CA ALA A 55 23.65 -8.39 -1.36
C ALA A 55 24.49 -9.51 -0.73
N ALA A 56 23.86 -10.63 -0.39
CA ALA A 56 24.59 -11.83 0.03
C ALA A 56 25.65 -12.11 -1.03
N ALA A 57 26.92 -12.20 -0.58
CA ALA A 57 28.07 -12.29 -1.47
C ALA A 57 27.86 -13.37 -2.54
N SER A 58 27.67 -12.93 -3.78
CA SER A 58 27.61 -13.79 -4.94
C SER A 58 29.02 -14.30 -5.20
N VAL A 59 29.16 -15.62 -5.32
CA VAL A 59 30.40 -16.30 -5.73
C VAL A 59 30.93 -15.63 -7.01
N PRO A 60 32.21 -15.25 -7.09
CA PRO A 60 32.71 -14.53 -8.24
C PRO A 60 32.66 -15.39 -9.51
N ARG A 61 31.83 -14.98 -10.46
CA ARG A 61 31.93 -15.48 -11.84
C ARG A 61 33.21 -14.93 -12.45
N GLN A 62 34.12 -15.80 -12.87
CA GLN A 62 35.29 -15.47 -13.65
C GLN A 62 34.87 -14.67 -14.89
N ARG A 63 35.28 -13.39 -14.95
CA ARG A 63 35.12 -12.55 -16.13
C ARG A 63 36.19 -12.88 -17.14
N THR A 64 35.78 -13.41 -18.28
CA THR A 64 36.58 -13.34 -19.50
C THR A 64 36.55 -11.89 -20.04
N ALA A 65 37.71 -11.28 -20.19
CA ALA A 65 37.83 -9.89 -20.63
C ALA A 65 37.53 -9.73 -22.13
N PRO A 66 36.78 -8.70 -22.55
CA PRO A 66 36.71 -8.32 -23.95
C PRO A 66 37.86 -7.38 -24.35
N PRO A 67 38.20 -7.29 -25.65
CA PRO A 67 39.34 -6.51 -26.13
C PRO A 67 39.09 -5.00 -26.03
N ARG A 68 40.18 -4.26 -25.75
CA ARG A 68 40.22 -2.81 -25.62
C ARG A 68 40.08 -2.13 -26.99
N THR A 69 39.16 -1.21 -27.15
CA THR A 69 39.18 -0.18 -28.19
C THR A 69 39.33 1.20 -27.56
N ALA A 70 40.10 2.06 -28.25
CA ALA A 70 40.59 3.35 -27.81
C ALA A 70 39.48 4.46 -27.82
N PRO A 71 39.70 5.59 -27.12
CA PRO A 71 38.72 6.64 -26.92
C PRO A 71 38.71 7.68 -28.04
N PRO A 72 37.59 8.37 -28.31
CA PRO A 72 37.57 9.67 -28.99
C PRO A 72 37.50 10.83 -27.99
N THR A 73 38.30 11.82 -28.29
CA THR A 73 38.44 13.13 -27.65
C THR A 73 37.35 14.13 -28.07
N GLY A 74 36.97 15.05 -27.18
CA GLY A 74 36.52 16.41 -27.49
C GLY A 74 35.30 16.91 -26.67
N PRO A 75 35.33 18.19 -26.25
CA PRO A 75 34.48 18.74 -25.23
C PRO A 75 33.29 19.54 -25.79
N SER A 76 32.16 19.59 -25.05
CA SER A 76 31.21 20.71 -25.12
C SER A 76 30.29 20.76 -23.92
N GLY A 77 30.07 21.93 -23.41
CA GLY A 77 29.47 22.28 -22.14
C GLY A 77 27.91 22.13 -22.04
N PRO A 78 27.32 22.61 -20.91
CA PRO A 78 26.03 22.12 -20.46
C PRO A 78 24.87 22.85 -21.12
N ALA A 79 23.95 22.10 -21.71
CA ALA A 79 22.62 22.59 -22.08
C ALA A 79 21.58 21.96 -21.13
N HIS A 80 20.87 22.80 -20.39
CA HIS A 80 19.70 22.40 -19.59
C HIS A 80 18.54 22.04 -20.53
N THR A 81 18.22 20.75 -20.59
CA THR A 81 17.01 20.27 -21.28
C THR A 81 15.94 19.91 -20.25
N PRO A 82 14.66 20.30 -20.44
CA PRO A 82 13.57 19.89 -19.55
C PRO A 82 13.34 18.39 -19.68
N LEU A 83 13.15 17.71 -18.55
CA LEU A 83 12.85 16.27 -18.46
C LEU A 83 11.41 15.98 -18.93
N THR A 84 11.18 15.93 -20.21
CA THR A 84 10.02 15.28 -20.83
C THR A 84 10.49 14.00 -21.50
N GLY A 85 10.73 12.98 -20.67
CA GLY A 85 10.99 11.62 -21.17
C GLY A 85 9.67 10.88 -21.39
N PRO A 86 9.55 10.03 -22.43
CA PRO A 86 8.36 9.21 -22.65
C PRO A 86 8.15 8.25 -21.47
N VAL A 87 6.86 8.04 -21.11
CA VAL A 87 6.44 7.02 -20.14
C VAL A 87 6.98 5.68 -20.65
N PRO A 88 7.72 4.91 -19.84
CA PRO A 88 8.24 3.62 -20.28
C PRO A 88 7.10 2.70 -20.65
N THR A 89 7.15 2.15 -21.87
CA THR A 89 6.22 1.12 -22.35
C THR A 89 6.31 -0.12 -21.47
N PRO A 90 5.19 -0.78 -21.16
CA PRO A 90 5.18 -2.03 -20.42
C PRO A 90 6.05 -3.08 -21.12
N VAL A 91 6.91 -3.77 -20.36
CA VAL A 91 7.71 -4.88 -20.88
C VAL A 91 6.75 -6.01 -21.30
N PRO A 92 6.85 -6.55 -22.53
CA PRO A 92 6.01 -7.66 -22.96
C PRO A 92 6.21 -8.89 -22.06
N VAL A 93 5.11 -9.53 -21.66
CA VAL A 93 5.08 -10.69 -20.75
C VAL A 93 5.91 -11.89 -21.25
N ALA A 94 6.15 -11.97 -22.58
CA ALA A 94 6.90 -13.04 -23.24
C ALA A 94 8.41 -13.03 -22.92
N ASP A 95 8.98 -11.90 -22.48
CA ASP A 95 10.42 -11.74 -22.26
C ASP A 95 10.85 -11.86 -20.80
N LEU A 96 9.92 -12.22 -19.90
CA LEU A 96 10.27 -12.42 -18.50
C LEU A 96 10.84 -13.85 -18.31
N PRO A 97 12.06 -13.97 -17.74
CA PRO A 97 12.61 -15.30 -17.45
C PRO A 97 11.68 -16.05 -16.49
N PRO A 98 11.53 -17.39 -16.65
CA PRO A 98 10.78 -18.20 -15.71
C PRO A 98 11.35 -18.00 -14.31
N GLY A 99 10.46 -17.67 -13.35
CA GLY A 99 10.84 -17.21 -12.02
C GLY A 99 11.40 -18.29 -11.09
N ASN A 100 12.60 -18.80 -11.40
CA ASN A 100 13.38 -19.71 -10.54
C ASN A 100 14.45 -18.96 -9.73
N GLY A 101 14.19 -17.68 -9.36
CA GLY A 101 15.03 -17.00 -8.38
C GLY A 101 14.79 -17.57 -6.96
N PRO A 102 15.79 -17.48 -6.06
CA PRO A 102 15.66 -18.02 -4.72
C PRO A 102 14.51 -17.38 -3.98
N VAL A 103 13.37 -18.05 -3.93
CA VAL A 103 12.37 -17.87 -2.89
C VAL A 103 13.15 -18.10 -1.59
N GLY A 104 13.05 -17.20 -0.60
CA GLY A 104 13.67 -17.45 0.70
C GLY A 104 13.31 -18.84 1.18
N ALA A 105 14.17 -19.48 1.98
CA ALA A 105 14.05 -20.90 2.40
C ALA A 105 12.66 -21.31 2.91
N ASP A 106 11.77 -20.35 3.16
CA ASP A 106 10.39 -20.51 3.65
C ASP A 106 9.31 -20.07 2.64
N GLY A 107 9.58 -19.96 1.35
CA GLY A 107 8.60 -19.54 0.33
C GLY A 107 8.17 -18.07 0.36
N GLN A 108 8.80 -17.23 1.19
CA GLN A 108 8.37 -15.85 1.42
C GLN A 108 9.00 -14.88 0.41
N LEU A 109 8.17 -14.11 -0.27
CA LEU A 109 8.60 -13.07 -1.20
C LEU A 109 9.09 -11.80 -0.48
N PRO A 110 9.92 -10.96 -1.16
CA PRO A 110 10.24 -9.63 -0.66
C PRO A 110 8.98 -8.79 -0.46
N VAL A 111 8.94 -8.01 0.61
CA VAL A 111 7.82 -7.11 0.94
C VAL A 111 8.28 -5.66 0.84
N LEU A 112 7.55 -4.86 0.07
CA LEU A 112 7.73 -3.42 -0.04
C LEU A 112 6.56 -2.68 0.61
N LEU A 113 6.85 -1.71 1.49
CA LEU A 113 5.88 -0.96 2.27
C LEU A 113 5.79 0.48 1.73
N LEU A 114 4.57 0.99 1.52
CA LEU A 114 4.26 2.30 0.96
C LEU A 114 3.43 3.11 1.95
N HIS A 115 3.97 4.23 2.45
CA HIS A 115 3.31 5.07 3.46
C HIS A 115 2.19 5.96 2.90
N GLY A 116 1.44 6.66 3.78
CA GLY A 116 0.38 7.60 3.45
C GLY A 116 0.89 8.98 3.03
N PHE A 117 -0.05 9.92 2.80
CA PHE A 117 0.24 11.25 2.25
C PHE A 117 1.20 12.09 3.11
N VAL A 118 0.93 12.19 4.42
CA VAL A 118 1.74 13.00 5.36
C VAL A 118 2.73 12.16 6.14
N ASP A 119 2.88 10.91 5.79
CA ASP A 119 3.70 9.94 6.49
C ASP A 119 5.11 9.83 5.91
N ASN A 120 5.89 8.98 6.51
CA ASN A 120 7.11 8.42 5.95
C ASN A 120 7.25 6.95 6.39
N ARG A 121 8.32 6.29 5.95
CA ARG A 121 8.57 4.87 6.23
C ARG A 121 8.56 4.48 7.71
N SER A 122 8.68 5.42 8.66
CA SER A 122 8.72 5.13 10.09
C SER A 122 7.40 4.60 10.64
N VAL A 123 6.26 4.91 9.97
CA VAL A 123 4.93 4.40 10.34
C VAL A 123 4.91 2.87 10.36
N PHE A 124 5.66 2.23 9.47
CA PHE A 124 5.71 0.78 9.36
C PHE A 124 6.71 0.09 10.29
N THR A 125 7.35 0.80 11.21
CA THR A 125 8.33 0.18 12.15
C THR A 125 7.75 -1.02 12.90
N PRO A 126 6.51 -1.00 13.43
CA PRO A 126 5.92 -2.17 14.09
C PRO A 126 5.66 -3.32 13.13
N LEU A 127 5.07 -3.03 11.96
CA LEU A 127 4.78 -4.04 10.94
C LEU A 127 6.07 -4.69 10.45
N ARG A 128 7.08 -3.90 10.10
CA ARG A 128 8.38 -4.39 9.63
C ARG A 128 9.05 -5.28 10.67
N ARG A 129 9.02 -4.87 11.95
CA ARG A 129 9.57 -5.67 13.05
C ARG A 129 8.80 -6.98 13.23
N ASN A 130 7.47 -6.94 13.11
CA ASN A 130 6.63 -8.13 13.20
C ASN A 130 6.93 -9.10 12.06
N LEU A 131 6.94 -8.65 10.81
CA LEU A 131 7.25 -9.49 9.65
C LEU A 131 8.64 -10.13 9.79
N ARG A 132 9.67 -9.35 10.13
CA ARG A 132 11.02 -9.88 10.33
C ARG A 132 11.12 -10.95 11.42
N ARG A 133 10.39 -10.78 12.53
CA ARG A 133 10.32 -11.79 13.61
C ARG A 133 9.64 -13.09 13.17
N HIS A 134 8.84 -13.06 12.13
CA HIS A 134 8.12 -14.21 11.60
C HIS A 134 8.71 -14.72 10.27
N GLY A 135 9.98 -14.43 10.00
CA GLY A 135 10.75 -15.05 8.92
C GLY A 135 10.93 -14.22 7.65
N TRP A 136 10.20 -13.11 7.46
CA TRP A 136 10.41 -12.25 6.27
C TRP A 136 11.79 -11.57 6.32
N ARG A 137 12.73 -12.03 5.52
CA ARG A 137 14.11 -11.50 5.49
C ARG A 137 14.21 -10.19 4.71
N GLN A 138 13.44 -10.04 3.65
CA GLN A 138 13.46 -8.91 2.73
C GLN A 138 12.20 -8.04 2.95
N VAL A 139 12.27 -7.12 3.92
CA VAL A 139 11.21 -6.15 4.19
C VAL A 139 11.80 -4.75 4.12
N SER A 140 11.44 -4.00 3.10
CA SER A 140 11.86 -2.62 2.86
C SER A 140 10.66 -1.67 2.86
N ALA A 141 10.92 -0.40 3.09
CA ALA A 141 9.90 0.65 3.05
C ALA A 141 10.41 1.79 2.17
N LEU A 142 9.60 2.18 1.21
CA LEU A 142 9.90 3.25 0.27
C LEU A 142 9.44 4.58 0.84
N ASN A 143 10.33 5.59 0.78
CA ASN A 143 9.92 6.98 0.89
C ASN A 143 9.70 7.54 -0.51
N TYR A 144 8.55 8.11 -0.74
CA TYR A 144 8.32 9.00 -1.87
C TYR A 144 8.14 10.44 -1.38
N SER A 145 8.42 11.40 -2.25
CA SER A 145 8.38 12.81 -1.87
C SER A 145 6.98 13.24 -1.41
N PRO A 146 6.84 13.95 -0.30
CA PRO A 146 5.60 14.60 0.07
C PRO A 146 5.13 15.64 -0.97
N LEU A 147 6.04 16.08 -1.85
CA LEU A 147 5.72 16.92 -2.99
C LEU A 147 5.19 16.14 -4.21
N THR A 148 4.98 14.84 -4.08
CA THR A 148 4.34 14.03 -5.11
C THR A 148 2.97 14.62 -5.44
N SER A 149 2.81 15.10 -6.65
CA SER A 149 1.61 15.79 -7.10
C SER A 149 0.64 14.90 -7.87
N ASP A 150 1.09 13.72 -8.29
CA ASP A 150 0.31 12.79 -9.11
C ASP A 150 0.57 11.32 -8.73
N VAL A 151 -0.52 10.57 -8.47
CA VAL A 151 -0.49 9.14 -8.14
C VAL A 151 0.07 8.31 -9.29
N ARG A 152 -0.20 8.70 -10.54
CA ARG A 152 0.29 8.00 -11.75
C ARG A 152 1.82 8.06 -11.83
N HIS A 153 2.36 9.26 -11.58
CA HIS A 153 3.81 9.46 -11.56
C HIS A 153 4.46 8.67 -10.41
N ALA A 154 3.86 8.72 -9.21
CA ALA A 154 4.34 7.94 -8.07
C ALA A 154 4.30 6.42 -8.35
N ALA A 155 3.25 5.93 -9.03
CA ALA A 155 3.13 4.53 -9.42
C ALA A 155 4.20 4.12 -10.46
N ALA A 156 4.53 5.01 -11.41
CA ALA A 156 5.63 4.75 -12.36
C ALA A 156 6.99 4.72 -11.68
N LEU A 157 7.22 5.59 -10.66
CA LEU A 157 8.42 5.53 -9.81
C LEU A 157 8.47 4.24 -8.99
N LEU A 158 7.34 3.82 -8.42
CA LEU A 158 7.23 2.55 -7.71
C LEU A 158 7.65 1.39 -8.61
N GLY A 159 7.21 1.37 -9.87
CA GLY A 159 7.60 0.33 -10.84
C GLY A 159 9.11 0.16 -10.94
N ARG A 160 9.88 1.26 -11.04
CA ARG A 160 11.36 1.20 -11.05
C ARG A 160 11.93 0.59 -9.78
N HIS A 161 11.42 0.99 -8.61
CA HIS A 161 11.87 0.42 -7.33
C HIS A 161 11.52 -1.07 -7.19
N VAL A 162 10.41 -1.50 -7.78
CA VAL A 162 10.03 -2.92 -7.81
C VAL A 162 11.01 -3.70 -8.66
N GLU A 163 11.37 -3.23 -9.87
CA GLU A 163 12.38 -3.90 -10.71
C GLU A 163 13.74 -3.97 -10.00
N GLU A 164 14.22 -2.86 -9.42
CA GLU A 164 15.46 -2.84 -8.62
C GLU A 164 15.42 -3.83 -7.44
N LEU A 165 14.26 -3.98 -6.80
CA LEU A 165 14.08 -4.93 -5.70
C LEU A 165 14.12 -6.37 -6.22
N CYS A 166 13.44 -6.67 -7.32
CA CYS A 166 13.46 -7.98 -7.96
C CYS A 166 14.88 -8.37 -8.40
N GLU A 167 15.60 -7.48 -9.08
CA GLU A 167 17.00 -7.70 -9.50
C GLU A 167 17.91 -7.98 -8.30
N ARG A 168 17.83 -7.14 -7.27
CA ARG A 168 18.68 -7.26 -6.08
C ARG A 168 18.43 -8.52 -5.28
N THR A 169 17.17 -8.98 -5.22
CA THR A 169 16.77 -10.15 -4.44
C THR A 169 16.80 -11.44 -5.24
N GLY A 170 16.88 -11.36 -6.57
CA GLY A 170 16.70 -12.49 -7.48
C GLY A 170 15.27 -13.03 -7.52
N SER A 171 14.30 -12.31 -6.96
CA SER A 171 12.90 -12.71 -6.91
C SER A 171 12.14 -12.19 -8.12
N ALA A 172 11.38 -13.06 -8.80
CA ALA A 172 10.56 -12.63 -9.94
C ALA A 172 9.35 -11.80 -9.52
N ARG A 173 8.88 -11.95 -8.29
CA ARG A 173 7.70 -11.28 -7.73
C ARG A 173 7.96 -10.75 -6.33
N ILE A 174 7.14 -9.81 -5.90
CA ILE A 174 7.14 -9.20 -4.57
C ILE A 174 5.72 -9.11 -4.02
N ASP A 175 5.62 -8.83 -2.73
CA ASP A 175 4.37 -8.39 -2.11
C ASP A 175 4.45 -6.89 -1.77
N LEU A 176 3.32 -6.19 -1.89
CA LEU A 176 3.18 -4.78 -1.51
C LEU A 176 2.26 -4.63 -0.30
N VAL A 177 2.56 -3.70 0.60
CA VAL A 177 1.63 -3.23 1.63
C VAL A 177 1.58 -1.71 1.56
N GLY A 178 0.40 -1.16 1.27
CA GLY A 178 0.20 0.28 1.14
C GLY A 178 -0.78 0.82 2.19
N HIS A 179 -0.41 1.90 2.89
CA HIS A 179 -1.29 2.64 3.78
C HIS A 179 -1.85 3.86 3.06
N SER A 180 -3.18 4.06 3.12
CA SER A 180 -3.85 5.25 2.59
C SER A 180 -3.45 5.54 1.13
N LEU A 181 -2.84 6.68 0.83
CA LEU A 181 -2.32 7.05 -0.50
C LEU A 181 -1.37 5.98 -1.08
N GLY A 182 -0.53 5.36 -0.23
CA GLY A 182 0.39 4.30 -0.66
C GLY A 182 -0.32 3.10 -1.26
N GLY A 183 -1.54 2.78 -0.77
CA GLY A 183 -2.38 1.74 -1.35
C GLY A 183 -2.94 2.11 -2.73
N LEU A 184 -3.29 3.39 -2.97
CA LEU A 184 -3.70 3.86 -4.30
C LEU A 184 -2.55 3.81 -5.31
N ILE A 185 -1.34 4.19 -4.88
CA ILE A 185 -0.13 4.12 -5.71
C ILE A 185 0.14 2.66 -6.10
N GLY A 186 0.10 1.73 -5.14
CA GLY A 186 0.27 0.30 -5.38
C GLY A 186 -0.82 -0.27 -6.29
N ARG A 187 -2.09 0.11 -6.07
CA ARG A 187 -3.21 -0.31 -6.91
C ARG A 187 -3.05 0.20 -8.35
N TYR A 188 -2.71 1.47 -8.53
CA TYR A 188 -2.53 2.04 -9.86
C TYR A 188 -1.39 1.33 -10.62
N TYR A 189 -0.27 1.07 -9.94
CA TYR A 189 0.84 0.31 -10.50
C TYR A 189 0.41 -1.10 -10.95
N ALA A 190 -0.20 -1.87 -10.05
CA ALA A 190 -0.62 -3.24 -10.35
C ALA A 190 -1.70 -3.30 -11.44
N GLN A 191 -2.71 -2.41 -11.38
CA GLN A 191 -3.89 -2.47 -12.22
C GLN A 191 -3.73 -1.76 -13.57
N ARG A 192 -2.87 -0.71 -13.65
CA ARG A 192 -2.79 0.18 -14.84
C ARG A 192 -1.43 0.21 -15.52
N LEU A 193 -0.36 -0.15 -14.82
CA LEU A 193 0.99 -0.09 -15.36
C LEU A 193 1.61 -1.48 -15.58
N GLY A 194 0.81 -2.54 -15.59
CA GLY A 194 1.28 -3.91 -15.76
C GLY A 194 2.08 -4.46 -14.57
N GLY A 195 1.99 -3.81 -13.42
CA GLY A 195 2.70 -4.24 -12.21
C GLY A 195 2.21 -5.57 -11.65
N ASP A 196 1.09 -6.12 -12.11
CA ASP A 196 0.54 -7.42 -11.72
C ASP A 196 1.47 -8.60 -12.08
N VAL A 197 2.39 -8.43 -13.02
CA VAL A 197 3.41 -9.43 -13.34
C VAL A 197 4.43 -9.56 -12.21
N ARG A 198 4.67 -8.48 -11.47
CA ARG A 198 5.63 -8.40 -10.36
C ARG A 198 4.97 -8.51 -8.99
N VAL A 199 3.77 -7.97 -8.82
CA VAL A 199 3.07 -7.93 -7.54
C VAL A 199 2.18 -9.15 -7.40
N ARG A 200 2.53 -10.05 -6.47
CA ARG A 200 1.72 -11.23 -6.13
C ARG A 200 0.50 -10.80 -5.31
N THR A 201 0.75 -10.13 -4.18
CA THR A 201 -0.29 -9.65 -3.27
C THR A 201 -0.09 -8.18 -2.98
N LEU A 202 -1.15 -7.40 -3.11
CA LEU A 202 -1.23 -6.03 -2.63
C LEU A 202 -2.18 -5.99 -1.42
N VAL A 203 -1.62 -5.74 -0.24
CA VAL A 203 -2.39 -5.45 0.96
C VAL A 203 -2.55 -3.94 1.09
N THR A 204 -3.77 -3.46 1.23
CA THR A 204 -4.06 -2.04 1.45
C THR A 204 -4.67 -1.81 2.83
N LEU A 205 -4.23 -0.76 3.51
CA LEU A 205 -4.65 -0.38 4.85
C LEU A 205 -5.30 1.00 4.78
N ALA A 206 -6.59 1.11 5.07
CA ALA A 206 -7.34 2.37 5.04
C ALA A 206 -7.12 3.18 3.75
N THR A 207 -7.16 2.52 2.60
CA THR A 207 -6.94 3.14 1.29
C THR A 207 -8.26 3.59 0.69
N PRO A 208 -8.41 4.85 0.23
CA PRO A 208 -9.65 5.36 -0.34
C PRO A 208 -9.90 4.82 -1.76
N HIS A 209 -10.26 3.55 -1.89
CA HIS A 209 -10.45 2.87 -3.18
C HIS A 209 -11.58 3.45 -4.05
N ALA A 210 -12.60 4.02 -3.41
CA ALA A 210 -13.67 4.77 -4.07
C ALA A 210 -13.52 6.30 -3.94
N GLY A 211 -12.39 6.76 -3.41
CA GLY A 211 -12.16 8.13 -2.99
C GLY A 211 -12.80 8.44 -1.63
N THR A 212 -12.48 9.59 -1.04
CA THR A 212 -13.05 10.02 0.24
C THR A 212 -13.56 11.46 0.18
N ARG A 213 -14.70 11.71 0.86
CA ARG A 213 -15.29 13.05 1.01
C ARG A 213 -14.68 13.85 2.16
N ALA A 214 -13.85 13.23 3.02
CA ALA A 214 -13.14 13.94 4.08
C ALA A 214 -12.07 14.90 3.55
N VAL A 215 -11.72 14.80 2.27
CA VAL A 215 -10.79 15.71 1.60
C VAL A 215 -11.46 17.08 1.43
N PRO A 216 -10.90 18.17 2.00
CA PRO A 216 -11.45 19.51 1.85
C PRO A 216 -11.60 19.91 0.37
N PHE A 217 -12.75 20.51 0.02
CA PHE A 217 -13.00 20.89 -1.38
C PHE A 217 -12.00 21.92 -1.89
N ALA A 218 -11.52 22.79 -1.01
CA ALA A 218 -10.57 23.85 -1.32
C ALA A 218 -9.09 23.44 -1.17
N ASP A 219 -8.78 22.15 -0.92
CA ASP A 219 -7.39 21.72 -0.76
C ASP A 219 -6.59 21.98 -2.04
N PRO A 220 -5.50 22.76 -1.97
CA PRO A 220 -4.69 23.12 -3.13
C PRO A 220 -3.82 21.95 -3.62
N HIS A 221 -3.55 20.93 -2.77
CA HIS A 221 -2.61 19.88 -3.12
C HIS A 221 -3.17 18.94 -4.20
N PRO A 222 -2.50 18.79 -5.35
CA PRO A 222 -3.02 18.01 -6.47
C PRO A 222 -3.33 16.55 -6.14
N VAL A 223 -2.48 15.87 -5.35
CA VAL A 223 -2.69 14.46 -4.99
C VAL A 223 -3.91 14.28 -4.08
N VAL A 224 -4.18 15.26 -3.21
CA VAL A 224 -5.35 15.25 -2.34
C VAL A 224 -6.64 15.32 -3.16
N ARG A 225 -6.66 16.17 -4.21
CA ARG A 225 -7.79 16.24 -5.15
C ARG A 225 -8.02 14.94 -5.91
N GLN A 226 -6.97 14.17 -6.20
CA GLN A 226 -7.07 12.85 -6.85
C GLN A 226 -7.75 11.81 -5.95
N MET A 227 -7.69 11.96 -4.63
CA MET A 227 -8.37 11.07 -3.68
C MET A 227 -9.87 11.38 -3.51
N ARG A 228 -10.43 12.38 -4.19
CA ARG A 228 -11.87 12.65 -4.15
C ARG A 228 -12.66 11.60 -4.92
N PRO A 229 -13.89 11.30 -4.49
CA PRO A 229 -14.83 10.51 -5.28
C PRO A 229 -15.02 11.12 -6.68
N ARG A 230 -15.10 10.27 -7.70
CA ARG A 230 -15.28 10.70 -9.11
C ARG A 230 -14.15 11.57 -9.69
N SER A 231 -12.98 11.61 -9.06
CA SER A 231 -11.79 12.18 -9.68
C SER A 231 -11.40 11.39 -10.93
N ALA A 232 -10.60 12.01 -11.81
CA ALA A 232 -10.07 11.31 -12.99
C ALA A 232 -9.30 10.02 -12.61
N LEU A 233 -8.55 10.06 -11.50
CA LEU A 233 -7.86 8.88 -10.97
C LEU A 233 -8.83 7.75 -10.61
N MET A 234 -9.93 8.06 -9.90
CA MET A 234 -10.93 7.06 -9.53
C MET A 234 -11.65 6.51 -10.76
N ALA A 235 -11.92 7.35 -11.77
CA ALA A 235 -12.47 6.90 -13.04
C ALA A 235 -11.54 5.93 -13.79
N GLU A 236 -10.23 6.22 -13.83
CA GLU A 236 -9.24 5.32 -14.42
C GLU A 236 -9.14 3.99 -13.68
N LEU A 237 -9.19 4.01 -12.34
CA LEU A 237 -9.16 2.80 -11.52
C LEU A 237 -10.45 1.96 -11.62
N ALA A 238 -11.53 2.53 -12.13
CA ALA A 238 -12.79 1.83 -12.40
C ALA A 238 -12.85 1.22 -13.81
N LEU A 239 -11.91 1.55 -14.72
CA LEU A 239 -11.88 0.97 -16.07
C LEU A 239 -11.59 -0.54 -16.01
N PRO A 240 -12.02 -1.35 -16.99
CA PRO A 240 -11.74 -2.78 -17.05
C PRO A 240 -10.24 -3.11 -16.89
N ALA A 241 -9.93 -4.18 -16.15
CA ALA A 241 -8.58 -4.68 -15.91
C ALA A 241 -8.53 -6.20 -16.10
N PRO A 242 -8.95 -6.72 -17.27
CA PRO A 242 -9.00 -8.16 -17.50
C PRO A 242 -7.61 -8.76 -17.38
N GLY A 243 -7.51 -9.92 -16.72
CA GLY A 243 -6.27 -10.65 -16.55
C GLY A 243 -5.30 -10.10 -15.51
N CYS A 244 -5.68 -9.09 -14.70
CA CYS A 244 -4.87 -8.65 -13.57
C CYS A 244 -4.71 -9.78 -12.55
N ARG A 245 -3.46 -10.21 -12.34
CA ARG A 245 -3.11 -11.41 -11.53
C ARG A 245 -2.78 -11.10 -10.08
N THR A 246 -2.71 -9.83 -9.70
CA THR A 246 -2.48 -9.42 -8.32
C THR A 246 -3.68 -9.76 -7.46
N ARG A 247 -3.46 -10.42 -6.30
CA ARG A 247 -4.46 -10.55 -5.25
C ARG A 247 -4.47 -9.29 -4.40
N PHE A 248 -5.65 -8.69 -4.23
CA PHE A 248 -5.85 -7.50 -3.42
C PHE A 248 -6.51 -7.87 -2.09
N VAL A 249 -5.90 -7.47 -0.97
CA VAL A 249 -6.49 -7.64 0.37
C VAL A 249 -6.65 -6.26 0.99
N ALA A 250 -7.90 -5.77 1.10
CA ALA A 250 -8.20 -4.43 1.56
C ALA A 250 -8.69 -4.44 3.01
N PHE A 251 -7.87 -3.93 3.93
CA PHE A 251 -8.25 -3.69 5.32
C PHE A 251 -8.94 -2.33 5.45
N TRP A 252 -10.15 -2.34 5.97
CA TRP A 252 -10.96 -1.15 6.20
C TRP A 252 -11.55 -1.15 7.62
N SER A 253 -11.95 0.01 8.14
CA SER A 253 -12.53 0.15 9.48
C SER A 253 -13.80 0.98 9.46
N ASP A 254 -14.75 0.59 10.30
CA ASP A 254 -15.97 1.33 10.59
C ASP A 254 -15.74 2.64 11.38
N ALA A 255 -14.55 2.79 11.98
CA ALA A 255 -14.18 3.92 12.82
C ALA A 255 -13.10 4.83 12.21
N ASP A 256 -12.84 4.70 10.89
CA ASP A 256 -11.88 5.54 10.19
C ASP A 256 -12.48 6.92 9.86
N PRO A 257 -12.02 8.02 10.49
CA PRO A 257 -12.61 9.35 10.28
C PRO A 257 -12.21 9.98 8.93
N ILE A 258 -11.16 9.46 8.29
CA ILE A 258 -10.67 9.95 6.99
C ILE A 258 -11.40 9.27 5.83
N MET A 259 -11.91 8.08 6.01
CA MET A 259 -12.72 7.38 5.03
C MET A 259 -14.19 7.81 5.16
N THR A 260 -14.67 8.62 4.25
CA THR A 260 -16.05 9.11 4.26
C THR A 260 -16.72 8.89 2.90
N PRO A 261 -17.70 7.97 2.77
CA PRO A 261 -18.10 6.99 3.81
C PRO A 261 -16.98 5.98 4.12
N THR A 262 -17.05 5.30 5.27
CA THR A 262 -16.01 4.34 5.71
C THR A 262 -15.83 3.18 4.73
N GLU A 263 -16.90 2.77 4.07
CA GLU A 263 -16.92 1.74 3.01
C GLU A 263 -16.11 2.14 1.77
N SER A 264 -15.75 3.43 1.61
CA SER A 264 -14.90 3.88 0.51
C SER A 264 -13.49 3.28 0.53
N ALA A 265 -13.08 2.73 1.67
CA ALA A 265 -11.86 1.96 1.80
C ALA A 265 -11.99 0.49 1.38
N ARG A 266 -13.19 -0.01 1.13
CA ARG A 266 -13.40 -1.31 0.49
C ARG A 266 -13.04 -1.22 -0.98
N LEU A 267 -12.42 -2.26 -1.48
CA LEU A 267 -12.16 -2.39 -2.90
C LEU A 267 -13.31 -3.16 -3.56
N ASP A 268 -13.86 -2.59 -4.61
CA ASP A 268 -14.87 -3.22 -5.45
C ASP A 268 -14.49 -3.03 -6.91
N HIS A 269 -14.32 -4.14 -7.65
CA HIS A 269 -13.98 -4.12 -9.07
C HIS A 269 -14.18 -5.52 -9.66
N PRO A 270 -14.91 -5.67 -10.80
CA PRO A 270 -15.31 -6.97 -11.32
C PRO A 270 -14.14 -7.85 -11.80
N ASP A 271 -13.05 -7.25 -12.23
CA ASP A 271 -11.93 -7.97 -12.86
C ASP A 271 -10.77 -8.28 -11.89
N LEU A 272 -10.86 -7.87 -10.63
CA LEU A 272 -9.78 -8.04 -9.66
C LEU A 272 -10.05 -9.19 -8.69
N ILE A 273 -8.99 -9.86 -8.24
CA ILE A 273 -9.05 -10.88 -7.19
C ILE A 273 -9.02 -10.14 -5.84
N ILE A 274 -10.17 -10.02 -5.17
CA ILE A 274 -10.34 -9.13 -4.01
C ILE A 274 -10.78 -9.90 -2.78
N GLU A 275 -10.18 -9.52 -1.65
CA GLU A 275 -10.64 -9.85 -0.29
C GLU A 275 -10.76 -8.55 0.52
N ASN A 276 -11.94 -8.25 1.07
CA ASN A 276 -12.15 -7.11 1.96
C ASN A 276 -12.19 -7.59 3.42
N VAL A 277 -11.28 -7.07 4.26
CA VAL A 277 -11.16 -7.42 5.68
C VAL A 277 -11.60 -6.23 6.53
N GLY A 278 -12.77 -6.35 7.16
CA GLY A 278 -13.28 -5.34 8.09
C GLY A 278 -12.62 -5.47 9.48
N VAL A 279 -12.19 -4.37 10.06
CA VAL A 279 -11.73 -4.27 11.45
C VAL A 279 -12.57 -3.23 12.18
N GLN A 280 -12.87 -3.47 13.45
CA GLN A 280 -13.75 -2.60 14.23
C GLN A 280 -12.95 -1.66 15.13
N GLY A 281 -13.38 -0.40 15.23
CA GLY A 281 -12.87 0.56 16.21
C GLY A 281 -11.41 0.97 16.00
N VAL A 282 -10.87 0.83 14.77
CA VAL A 282 -9.50 1.21 14.43
C VAL A 282 -9.52 2.47 13.58
N GLY A 283 -8.86 3.54 14.04
CA GLY A 283 -8.77 4.79 13.30
C GLY A 283 -7.75 4.71 12.14
N HIS A 284 -7.69 5.79 11.34
CA HIS A 284 -6.92 5.84 10.11
C HIS A 284 -5.42 5.56 10.29
N LEU A 285 -4.76 6.33 11.17
CA LEU A 285 -3.33 6.17 11.42
C LEU A 285 -3.02 4.88 12.18
N ALA A 286 -3.95 4.44 13.04
CA ALA A 286 -3.82 3.23 13.81
C ALA A 286 -3.80 1.96 12.93
N MET A 287 -4.38 1.99 11.72
CA MET A 287 -4.40 0.85 10.81
C MET A 287 -2.99 0.30 10.51
N ALA A 288 -1.99 1.15 10.39
CA ALA A 288 -0.62 0.72 10.09
C ALA A 288 0.13 0.09 11.29
N VAL A 289 -0.39 0.26 12.52
CA VAL A 289 0.30 -0.13 13.76
C VAL A 289 -0.53 -1.04 14.67
N ASN A 290 -1.83 -1.20 14.40
CA ASN A 290 -2.74 -2.03 15.20
C ASN A 290 -2.33 -3.50 15.15
N ALA A 291 -2.28 -4.17 16.29
CA ALA A 291 -1.78 -5.54 16.39
C ALA A 291 -2.63 -6.56 15.60
N GLN A 292 -3.95 -6.38 15.60
CA GLN A 292 -4.87 -7.25 14.83
C GLN A 292 -4.64 -7.08 13.33
N VAL A 293 -4.53 -5.83 12.86
CA VAL A 293 -4.24 -5.53 11.45
C VAL A 293 -2.87 -6.10 11.04
N VAL A 294 -1.83 -5.89 11.86
CA VAL A 294 -0.49 -6.44 11.62
C VAL A 294 -0.50 -7.97 11.52
N ALA A 295 -1.29 -8.65 12.38
CA ALA A 295 -1.47 -10.10 12.30
C ALA A 295 -2.19 -10.52 11.01
N GLY A 296 -3.26 -9.80 10.63
CA GLY A 296 -4.00 -10.04 9.40
C GLY A 296 -3.14 -9.82 8.15
N VAL A 297 -2.35 -8.75 8.11
CA VAL A 297 -1.37 -8.52 7.01
C VAL A 297 -0.44 -9.72 6.86
N ARG A 298 0.14 -10.20 7.97
CA ARG A 298 1.01 -11.37 7.95
C ARG A 298 0.30 -12.62 7.40
N GLN A 299 -0.95 -12.84 7.77
CA GLN A 299 -1.75 -13.95 7.26
C GLN A 299 -2.02 -13.78 5.76
N ALA A 300 -2.41 -12.59 5.31
CA ALA A 300 -2.66 -12.29 3.90
C ALA A 300 -1.42 -12.56 3.02
N LEU A 301 -0.22 -12.27 3.52
CA LEU A 301 1.03 -12.50 2.80
C LEU A 301 1.45 -14.00 2.77
N ARG A 302 0.95 -14.84 3.68
CA ARG A 302 1.23 -16.29 3.74
C ARG A 302 0.27 -17.12 2.89
N SER A 303 -1.00 -16.77 2.85
CA SER A 303 -2.11 -17.60 2.34
C SER A 303 -2.01 -18.02 0.85
N VAL A 304 -1.00 -17.53 0.12
CA VAL A 304 -0.77 -17.92 -1.29
C VAL A 304 0.26 -19.04 -1.41
N SER A 305 1.11 -19.27 -0.41
CA SER A 305 2.09 -20.37 -0.42
C SER A 305 1.41 -21.74 -0.32
N ASP A 306 0.39 -21.82 0.55
CA ASP A 306 -0.29 -23.09 0.83
C ASP A 306 -1.19 -23.58 -0.33
N ALA A 307 -1.73 -22.63 -1.13
CA ALA A 307 -2.57 -22.99 -2.29
C ALA A 307 -1.76 -23.47 -3.51
N SER A 308 -0.51 -23.01 -3.66
CA SER A 308 0.36 -23.44 -4.77
C SER A 308 0.94 -24.83 -4.53
N GLU A 309 1.31 -25.16 -3.28
CA GLU A 309 1.81 -26.49 -2.94
C GLU A 309 0.73 -27.59 -3.04
N ALA A 310 -0.55 -27.23 -2.81
CA ALA A 310 -1.66 -28.18 -2.94
C ALA A 310 -2.00 -28.53 -4.40
N VAL A 311 -1.67 -27.67 -5.36
CA VAL A 311 -1.90 -27.90 -6.80
C VAL A 311 -0.77 -28.73 -7.43
N ASP A 312 0.48 -28.56 -6.95
CA ASP A 312 1.64 -29.33 -7.44
C ASP A 312 1.73 -30.73 -6.82
N ALA A 313 0.94 -31.01 -5.78
CA ALA A 313 0.87 -32.32 -5.10
C ALA A 313 -0.31 -33.20 -5.55
N ALA A 314 -1.15 -32.77 -6.49
CA ALA A 314 -2.32 -33.46 -7.03
C ALA A 314 -2.09 -33.86 -8.49
#